data_8c3f8bc4727a93dd7ff64871f0c066ef
#
_entry.id   8c3f8bc4727a93dd7ff64871f0c066ef
#
_cell.length_a   1.000
_cell.length_b   1.000
_cell.length_c   1.000
_cell.angle_alpha   90.00
_cell.angle_beta   90.00
_cell.angle_gamma   90.00
#
_symmetry.space_group_name_H-M   'P 1'
#
loop_
_entity.id
_entity.type
_entity.pdbx_description
1 polymer ?
#
loop_
_entity_poly.entity_id
_entity_poly.type
_entity_poly.pdbx_seq_one_letter_code
_entity_poly.pdbx_strand_id
1 'polypeptide(L)'
;MASAPRFPSVESLDACYNFAMDVVLIDIASDPLTKLYGAYRTCYTPKTPREVWEDIAKGEVSRDKIAAFVEERLKTGHVSPLEQVVFWFGISGVSRSLSHQFVRHRIGISFEQQSQRYVRFTGKNEERLEFVMPESWRDAGREKEFEALMSEITRVYREAVAAGIPAEDARFVLPNAAPTNFQIMVNFAELLHIADLRLCTRAQWEIRQMIAKMRTELMRRVPELAKYLQPKCGERRMGYCDEDVKAYEACPLSAARPHKLQVIEVFKRVRAETGKPMRDLSEADLSAAESFREPAPARG
;
A
#
# COMPACT_ATOMS: atom_id res chain seq x y z
N MET A 1 -6.05 24.19 -16.57
CA MET A 1 -6.20 23.18 -15.49
C MET A 1 -6.19 21.81 -16.14
N ALA A 2 -5.06 21.15 -16.20
CA ALA A 2 -4.94 19.79 -16.71
C ALA A 2 -5.40 18.84 -15.62
N SER A 3 -6.40 18.00 -15.91
CA SER A 3 -6.90 16.97 -15.00
C SER A 3 -5.79 15.99 -14.67
N ALA A 4 -5.56 15.74 -13.39
CA ALA A 4 -4.61 14.72 -12.93
C ALA A 4 -4.91 13.37 -13.60
N PRO A 5 -3.88 12.60 -14.03
CA PRO A 5 -4.08 11.29 -14.61
C PRO A 5 -4.79 10.40 -13.59
N ARG A 6 -5.98 9.91 -13.96
CA ARG A 6 -6.74 8.96 -13.15
C ARG A 6 -5.95 7.66 -13.10
N PHE A 7 -5.69 7.14 -11.91
CA PHE A 7 -5.31 5.75 -11.75
C PHE A 7 -6.41 4.89 -12.41
N PRO A 8 -6.04 3.81 -13.14
CA PRO A 8 -7.06 2.91 -13.66
C PRO A 8 -7.97 2.46 -12.51
N SER A 9 -9.27 2.49 -12.74
CA SER A 9 -10.26 2.07 -11.75
C SER A 9 -10.01 0.61 -11.38
N VAL A 10 -10.09 0.29 -10.10
CA VAL A 10 -9.90 -1.08 -9.58
C VAL A 10 -10.87 -2.07 -10.23
N GLU A 11 -12.03 -1.60 -10.69
CA GLU A 11 -13.07 -2.39 -11.37
C GLU A 11 -12.63 -3.03 -12.69
N SER A 12 -11.59 -2.50 -13.37
CA SER A 12 -11.08 -3.11 -14.60
C SER A 12 -10.14 -4.30 -14.39
N LEU A 13 -9.73 -4.57 -13.13
CA LEU A 13 -8.79 -5.63 -12.78
C LEU A 13 -9.46 -6.90 -12.23
N ASP A 14 -10.73 -6.84 -11.86
CA ASP A 14 -11.43 -7.94 -11.17
C ASP A 14 -12.01 -9.04 -12.10
N ALA A 15 -11.95 -8.86 -13.43
CA ALA A 15 -12.69 -9.73 -14.36
C ALA A 15 -12.01 -11.08 -14.69
N CYS A 16 -10.81 -11.37 -14.20
CA CYS A 16 -10.00 -12.52 -14.65
C CYS A 16 -9.56 -13.53 -13.60
N TYR A 17 -9.96 -13.43 -12.33
CA TYR A 17 -9.46 -14.33 -11.29
C TYR A 17 -10.53 -15.25 -10.72
N ASN A 18 -10.35 -16.57 -10.84
CA ASN A 18 -11.22 -17.60 -10.24
C ASN A 18 -11.16 -17.65 -8.71
N PHE A 19 -10.24 -16.91 -8.08
CA PHE A 19 -10.16 -16.72 -6.63
C PHE A 19 -10.02 -15.21 -6.38
N ALA A 20 -11.14 -14.57 -6.05
CA ALA A 20 -11.16 -13.13 -5.81
C ALA A 20 -10.50 -12.84 -4.45
N MET A 21 -9.32 -12.20 -4.50
CA MET A 21 -8.76 -11.55 -3.32
C MET A 21 -9.79 -10.59 -2.75
N ASP A 22 -10.16 -10.79 -1.49
CA ASP A 22 -11.07 -9.92 -0.75
C ASP A 22 -10.32 -9.18 0.36
N VAL A 23 -10.61 -7.88 0.49
CA VAL A 23 -10.03 -7.01 1.51
C VAL A 23 -11.15 -6.19 2.11
N VAL A 24 -11.36 -6.35 3.41
CA VAL A 24 -12.36 -5.58 4.16
C VAL A 24 -11.69 -4.77 5.26
N LEU A 25 -12.11 -3.54 5.43
CA LEU A 25 -11.75 -2.73 6.59
C LEU A 25 -12.71 -3.08 7.75
N ILE A 26 -12.21 -3.84 8.72
CA ILE A 26 -12.98 -4.33 9.86
C ILE A 26 -13.29 -3.18 10.82
N ASP A 27 -12.25 -2.45 11.22
CA ASP A 27 -12.37 -1.36 12.19
C ASP A 27 -11.31 -0.28 11.97
N ILE A 28 -11.59 0.90 12.49
CA ILE A 28 -10.69 2.05 12.54
C ILE A 28 -10.70 2.57 13.96
N ALA A 29 -9.54 2.94 14.50
CA ALA A 29 -9.50 3.70 15.75
C ALA A 29 -10.48 4.88 15.69
N SER A 30 -11.38 4.97 16.66
CA SER A 30 -12.45 5.99 16.69
C SER A 30 -11.88 7.39 16.42
N ASP A 31 -12.51 8.12 15.50
CA ASP A 31 -12.13 9.47 15.07
C ASP A 31 -10.61 9.69 14.91
N PRO A 32 -10.00 9.07 13.87
CA PRO A 32 -8.56 9.08 13.69
C PRO A 32 -7.97 10.48 13.47
N LEU A 33 -8.72 11.41 12.86
CA LEU A 33 -8.26 12.78 12.67
C LEU A 33 -8.14 13.53 13.98
N THR A 34 -9.13 13.40 14.87
CA THR A 34 -9.10 14.02 16.20
C THR A 34 -7.97 13.43 17.05
N LYS A 35 -7.72 12.11 16.96
CA LYS A 35 -6.57 11.49 17.64
C LYS A 35 -5.24 12.05 17.14
N LEU A 36 -5.06 12.18 15.83
CA LEU A 36 -3.86 12.79 15.26
C LEU A 36 -3.72 14.25 15.69
N TYR A 37 -4.81 15.01 15.67
CA TYR A 37 -4.81 16.38 16.16
C TYR A 37 -4.33 16.47 17.60
N GLY A 38 -4.92 15.69 18.51
CA GLY A 38 -4.52 15.65 19.92
C GLY A 38 -3.06 15.28 20.11
N ALA A 39 -2.60 14.23 19.41
CA ALA A 39 -1.22 13.77 19.45
C ALA A 39 -0.23 14.85 18.97
N TYR A 40 -0.49 15.49 17.82
CA TYR A 40 0.32 16.58 17.33
C TYR A 40 0.28 17.80 18.25
N ARG A 41 -0.91 18.18 18.75
CA ARG A 41 -1.06 19.34 19.66
C ARG A 41 -0.23 19.17 20.92
N THR A 42 -0.18 17.98 21.48
CA THR A 42 0.65 17.68 22.66
C THR A 42 2.13 18.06 22.44
N CYS A 43 2.63 17.96 21.21
CA CYS A 43 4.02 18.34 20.88
C CYS A 43 4.22 19.86 20.67
N TYR A 44 3.16 20.62 20.36
CA TYR A 44 3.27 22.02 19.91
C TYR A 44 2.43 23.01 20.74
N THR A 45 2.01 22.65 21.96
CA THR A 45 1.26 23.54 22.84
C THR A 45 1.79 23.44 24.28
N PRO A 46 1.72 24.52 25.07
CA PRO A 46 1.98 24.46 26.51
C PRO A 46 0.85 23.79 27.31
N LYS A 47 -0.33 23.55 26.68
CA LYS A 47 -1.46 22.86 27.32
C LYS A 47 -1.13 21.41 27.61
N THR A 48 -1.63 20.91 28.72
CA THR A 48 -1.60 19.47 29.04
C THR A 48 -2.47 18.67 28.06
N PRO A 49 -2.23 17.35 27.89
CA PRO A 49 -3.11 16.51 27.07
C PRO A 49 -4.59 16.58 27.52
N ARG A 50 -4.85 16.69 28.83
CA ARG A 50 -6.21 16.85 29.36
C ARG A 50 -6.87 18.12 28.81
N GLU A 51 -6.22 19.27 28.90
CA GLU A 51 -6.76 20.55 28.41
C GLU A 51 -6.99 20.52 26.91
N VAL A 52 -6.11 19.90 26.13
CA VAL A 52 -6.30 19.72 24.67
C VAL A 52 -7.57 18.94 24.38
N TRP A 53 -7.81 17.84 25.11
CA TRP A 53 -9.00 17.01 24.91
C TRP A 53 -10.28 17.66 25.45
N GLU A 54 -10.20 18.48 26.51
CA GLU A 54 -11.32 19.29 27.00
C GLU A 54 -11.73 20.37 25.97
N ASP A 55 -10.79 21.05 25.34
CA ASP A 55 -11.07 22.01 24.25
C ASP A 55 -11.80 21.33 23.08
N ILE A 56 -11.35 20.14 22.68
CA ILE A 56 -11.99 19.35 21.64
C ILE A 56 -13.42 18.98 22.03
N ALA A 57 -13.60 18.46 23.26
CA ALA A 57 -14.90 18.02 23.77
C ALA A 57 -15.91 19.18 23.90
N LYS A 58 -15.44 20.39 24.21
CA LYS A 58 -16.25 21.61 24.23
C LYS A 58 -16.59 22.15 22.85
N GLY A 59 -16.03 21.59 21.79
CA GLY A 59 -16.24 22.06 20.41
C GLY A 59 -15.50 23.36 20.08
N GLU A 60 -14.49 23.75 20.84
CA GLU A 60 -13.67 24.96 20.61
C GLU A 60 -12.84 24.82 19.32
N VAL A 61 -12.64 23.58 18.83
CA VAL A 61 -11.93 23.29 17.58
C VAL A 61 -12.87 22.58 16.62
N SER A 62 -13.20 23.23 15.51
CA SER A 62 -14.05 22.64 14.46
C SER A 62 -13.34 21.49 13.74
N ARG A 63 -14.13 20.56 13.15
CA ARG A 63 -13.60 19.42 12.38
C ARG A 63 -12.73 19.89 11.20
N ASP A 64 -13.09 20.98 10.54
CA ASP A 64 -12.33 21.53 9.42
C ASP A 64 -10.95 22.04 9.87
N LYS A 65 -10.89 22.69 11.04
CA LYS A 65 -9.61 23.10 11.64
C LYS A 65 -8.74 21.91 12.02
N ILE A 66 -9.35 20.83 12.55
CA ILE A 66 -8.65 19.58 12.84
C ILE A 66 -8.07 18.99 11.57
N ALA A 67 -8.88 18.86 10.52
CA ALA A 67 -8.46 18.28 9.24
C ALA A 67 -7.33 19.11 8.59
N ALA A 68 -7.47 20.42 8.52
CA ALA A 68 -6.47 21.33 7.96
C ALA A 68 -5.13 21.27 8.74
N PHE A 69 -5.20 21.26 10.06
CA PHE A 69 -4.02 21.14 10.91
C PHE A 69 -3.30 19.79 10.71
N VAL A 70 -4.04 18.69 10.69
CA VAL A 70 -3.46 17.35 10.45
C VAL A 70 -2.82 17.29 9.06
N GLU A 71 -3.48 17.84 8.03
CA GLU A 71 -2.94 17.88 6.67
C GLU A 71 -1.62 18.67 6.60
N GLU A 72 -1.54 19.80 7.30
CA GLU A 72 -0.30 20.57 7.40
C GLU A 72 0.81 19.77 8.09
N ARG A 73 0.50 19.10 9.19
CA ARG A 73 1.50 18.30 9.92
C ARG A 73 1.98 17.07 9.13
N LEU A 74 1.13 16.44 8.35
CA LEU A 74 1.54 15.34 7.48
C LEU A 74 2.62 15.72 6.45
N LYS A 75 2.73 17.02 6.12
CA LYS A 75 3.77 17.54 5.22
C LYS A 75 5.11 17.79 5.91
N THR A 76 5.16 17.83 7.23
CA THR A 76 6.36 18.24 7.98
C THR A 76 7.36 17.10 8.26
N GLY A 77 7.02 15.84 7.92
CA GLY A 77 7.86 14.68 8.23
C GLY A 77 7.84 14.25 9.71
N HIS A 78 7.01 14.89 10.56
CA HIS A 78 6.82 14.47 11.95
C HIS A 78 5.87 13.27 12.00
N VAL A 79 6.42 12.07 11.94
CA VAL A 79 5.65 10.82 11.74
C VAL A 79 5.22 10.11 13.03
N SER A 80 5.85 10.40 14.19
CA SER A 80 5.57 9.66 15.43
C SER A 80 4.09 9.70 15.87
N PRO A 81 3.30 10.79 15.72
CA PRO A 81 1.89 10.78 16.06
C PRO A 81 1.05 9.81 15.20
N LEU A 82 1.52 9.46 14.00
CA LEU A 82 0.83 8.55 13.09
C LEU A 82 0.74 7.12 13.64
N GLU A 83 1.64 6.74 14.55
CA GLU A 83 1.63 5.44 15.22
C GLU A 83 0.41 5.25 16.14
N GLN A 84 -0.24 6.34 16.57
CA GLN A 84 -1.40 6.29 17.46
C GLN A 84 -2.72 6.00 16.75
N VAL A 85 -2.74 6.02 15.42
CA VAL A 85 -3.93 5.67 14.63
C VAL A 85 -3.76 4.29 14.04
N VAL A 86 -4.68 3.39 14.33
CA VAL A 86 -4.63 1.99 13.92
C VAL A 86 -5.85 1.59 13.10
N PHE A 87 -5.65 0.63 12.21
CA PHE A 87 -6.66 0.06 11.32
C PHE A 87 -6.63 -1.45 11.42
N TRP A 88 -7.80 -2.10 11.32
CA TRP A 88 -7.93 -3.55 11.26
C TRP A 88 -8.47 -3.96 9.90
N PHE A 89 -7.79 -4.89 9.26
CA PHE A 89 -8.21 -5.44 7.96
C PHE A 89 -8.38 -6.95 8.04
N GLY A 90 -9.43 -7.46 7.38
CA GLY A 90 -9.57 -8.83 6.97
C GLY A 90 -9.12 -8.96 5.52
N ILE A 91 -8.25 -9.93 5.24
CA ILE A 91 -7.68 -10.18 3.92
C ILE A 91 -7.85 -11.67 3.63
N SER A 92 -8.49 -12.00 2.52
CA SER A 92 -8.78 -13.37 2.13
C SER A 92 -8.33 -13.65 0.70
N GLY A 93 -8.04 -14.91 0.41
CA GLY A 93 -7.76 -15.33 -0.96
C GLY A 93 -6.42 -14.88 -1.52
N VAL A 94 -5.43 -14.67 -0.67
CA VAL A 94 -4.07 -14.33 -1.06
C VAL A 94 -3.15 -15.55 -0.98
N SER A 95 -2.11 -15.59 -1.81
CA SER A 95 -1.17 -16.71 -1.85
C SER A 95 -0.23 -16.75 -0.63
N ARG A 96 0.29 -17.93 -0.33
CA ARG A 96 1.43 -18.06 0.59
C ARG A 96 2.65 -17.31 0.11
N SER A 97 2.85 -17.18 -1.20
CA SER A 97 3.91 -16.36 -1.79
C SER A 97 3.81 -14.91 -1.34
N LEU A 98 2.59 -14.32 -1.40
CA LEU A 98 2.34 -12.97 -0.88
C LEU A 98 2.62 -12.91 0.62
N SER A 99 2.17 -13.90 1.39
CA SER A 99 2.30 -13.89 2.85
C SER A 99 3.76 -13.77 3.29
N HIS A 100 4.68 -14.49 2.64
CA HIS A 100 6.11 -14.42 2.92
C HIS A 100 6.74 -13.05 2.68
N GLN A 101 6.18 -12.26 1.76
CA GLN A 101 6.60 -10.88 1.53
C GLN A 101 5.98 -9.93 2.56
N PHE A 102 4.70 -10.14 2.90
CA PHE A 102 3.94 -9.23 3.73
C PHE A 102 4.38 -9.28 5.20
N VAL A 103 4.64 -10.46 5.76
CA VAL A 103 5.12 -10.63 7.14
C VAL A 103 6.54 -10.10 7.40
N ARG A 104 7.23 -9.59 6.38
CA ARG A 104 8.51 -8.88 6.54
C ARG A 104 8.32 -7.46 7.09
N HIS A 105 7.13 -6.90 6.98
CA HIS A 105 6.72 -5.68 7.68
C HIS A 105 6.47 -6.05 9.15
N ARG A 106 7.20 -5.43 10.09
CA ARG A 106 7.22 -5.90 11.49
C ARG A 106 7.05 -4.81 12.53
N ILE A 107 7.09 -3.54 12.13
CA ILE A 107 6.99 -2.40 13.05
C ILE A 107 5.62 -1.79 12.90
N GLY A 108 4.84 -1.72 13.98
CA GLY A 108 3.50 -1.12 13.95
C GLY A 108 2.43 -1.94 13.23
N ILE A 109 2.65 -3.24 13.07
CA ILE A 109 1.72 -4.20 12.47
C ILE A 109 1.70 -5.51 13.23
N SER A 110 0.52 -6.13 13.32
CA SER A 110 0.31 -7.48 13.87
C SER A 110 -0.42 -8.34 12.85
N PHE A 111 -0.09 -9.64 12.81
CA PHE A 111 -0.64 -10.60 11.86
C PHE A 111 -1.26 -11.78 12.57
N GLU A 112 -2.53 -12.07 12.25
CA GLU A 112 -3.21 -13.32 12.58
C GLU A 112 -3.49 -14.05 11.28
N GLN A 113 -2.63 -15.01 10.95
CA GLN A 113 -2.73 -15.78 9.71
C GLN A 113 -3.37 -17.14 9.96
N GLN A 114 -4.28 -17.54 9.06
CA GLN A 114 -4.89 -18.86 9.10
C GLN A 114 -3.83 -19.97 9.12
N SER A 115 -3.90 -20.80 10.16
CA SER A 115 -2.90 -21.85 10.41
C SER A 115 -3.19 -23.11 9.60
N GLN A 116 -2.24 -23.54 8.79
CA GLN A 116 -2.27 -24.85 8.13
C GLN A 116 -1.92 -26.02 9.06
N ARG A 117 -1.62 -25.78 10.33
CA ARG A 117 -1.45 -26.83 11.33
C ARG A 117 -2.81 -27.31 11.86
N TYR A 118 -3.73 -26.36 12.07
CA TYR A 118 -5.03 -26.62 12.68
C TYR A 118 -6.17 -26.69 11.68
N VAL A 119 -6.05 -25.96 10.57
CA VAL A 119 -7.08 -25.95 9.53
C VAL A 119 -6.64 -26.81 8.37
N ARG A 120 -7.43 -27.86 8.08
CA ARG A 120 -7.21 -28.73 6.92
C ARG A 120 -7.51 -27.94 5.64
N PHE A 121 -6.64 -28.07 4.67
CA PHE A 121 -6.78 -27.43 3.36
C PHE A 121 -7.72 -28.27 2.47
N THR A 122 -9.04 -28.22 2.73
CA THR A 122 -10.03 -29.08 2.06
C THR A 122 -10.81 -28.38 0.95
N GLY A 123 -10.72 -27.02 0.84
CA GLY A 123 -11.53 -26.24 -0.12
C GLY A 123 -13.00 -26.11 0.30
N LYS A 124 -13.73 -25.18 -0.33
CA LYS A 124 -15.17 -25.03 -0.12
C LYS A 124 -16.00 -26.15 -0.78
N ASN A 125 -15.49 -26.68 -1.89
CA ASN A 125 -16.04 -27.84 -2.58
C ASN A 125 -15.03 -28.97 -2.43
N GLU A 126 -15.45 -30.13 -1.95
CA GLU A 126 -14.60 -31.29 -1.68
C GLU A 126 -13.82 -31.79 -2.90
N GLU A 127 -14.18 -31.36 -4.11
CA GLU A 127 -13.62 -31.85 -5.36
C GLU A 127 -12.33 -31.16 -5.79
N ARG A 128 -12.09 -29.87 -5.46
CA ARG A 128 -10.90 -29.12 -5.92
C ARG A 128 -10.44 -28.11 -4.89
N LEU A 129 -9.12 -28.12 -4.60
CA LEU A 129 -8.50 -27.03 -3.87
C LEU A 129 -8.31 -25.83 -4.81
N GLU A 130 -8.67 -24.63 -4.32
CA GLU A 130 -8.45 -23.39 -5.03
C GLU A 130 -6.99 -22.93 -4.82
N PHE A 131 -6.36 -22.41 -5.86
CA PHE A 131 -4.98 -21.90 -5.83
C PHE A 131 -4.91 -20.55 -6.52
N VAL A 132 -4.01 -19.70 -6.08
CA VAL A 132 -3.76 -18.41 -6.72
C VAL A 132 -2.86 -18.63 -7.93
N MET A 133 -3.42 -18.49 -9.13
CA MET A 133 -2.68 -18.61 -10.39
C MET A 133 -2.17 -17.23 -10.81
N PRO A 134 -0.85 -17.03 -11.00
CA PRO A 134 -0.32 -15.80 -11.59
C PRO A 134 -0.78 -15.63 -13.04
N GLU A 135 -1.12 -14.39 -13.44
CA GLU A 135 -1.57 -14.07 -14.80
C GLU A 135 -0.53 -14.47 -15.86
N SER A 136 0.75 -14.33 -15.56
CA SER A 136 1.85 -14.74 -16.46
C SER A 136 1.81 -16.20 -16.90
N TRP A 137 1.17 -17.10 -16.14
CA TRP A 137 0.95 -18.48 -16.58
C TRP A 137 -0.11 -18.58 -17.68
N ARG A 138 -1.15 -17.74 -17.60
CA ARG A 138 -2.18 -17.62 -18.64
C ARG A 138 -1.61 -16.97 -19.90
N ASP A 139 -0.89 -15.86 -19.73
CA ASP A 139 -0.24 -15.15 -20.85
C ASP A 139 0.75 -16.05 -21.62
N ALA A 140 1.40 -16.97 -20.90
CA ALA A 140 2.29 -17.97 -21.50
C ALA A 140 1.54 -19.18 -22.11
N GLY A 141 0.21 -19.24 -22.04
CA GLY A 141 -0.59 -20.38 -22.53
C GLY A 141 -0.41 -21.67 -21.71
N ARG A 142 0.12 -21.58 -20.47
CA ARG A 142 0.43 -22.73 -19.59
C ARG A 142 -0.57 -22.95 -18.46
N GLU A 143 -1.76 -22.38 -18.56
CA GLU A 143 -2.81 -22.50 -17.56
C GLU A 143 -3.17 -23.95 -17.25
N LYS A 144 -3.39 -24.77 -18.29
CA LYS A 144 -3.73 -26.19 -18.13
C LYS A 144 -2.65 -26.98 -17.40
N GLU A 145 -1.37 -26.66 -17.63
CA GLU A 145 -0.24 -27.29 -16.96
C GLU A 145 -0.23 -26.95 -15.46
N PHE A 146 -0.46 -25.66 -15.12
CA PHE A 146 -0.60 -25.22 -13.75
C PHE A 146 -1.75 -25.94 -13.06
N GLU A 147 -2.92 -25.99 -13.69
CA GLU A 147 -4.12 -26.67 -13.14
C GLU A 147 -3.91 -28.16 -12.92
N ALA A 148 -3.25 -28.85 -13.86
CA ALA A 148 -2.94 -30.27 -13.70
C ALA A 148 -2.02 -30.53 -12.50
N LEU A 149 -0.97 -29.69 -12.32
CA LEU A 149 -0.07 -29.79 -11.19
C LEU A 149 -0.81 -29.52 -9.86
N MET A 150 -1.66 -28.49 -9.79
CA MET A 150 -2.44 -28.18 -8.59
C MET A 150 -3.44 -29.29 -8.24
N SER A 151 -4.01 -29.95 -9.24
CA SER A 151 -4.91 -31.09 -9.06
C SER A 151 -4.15 -32.30 -8.47
N GLU A 152 -2.95 -32.56 -8.95
CA GLU A 152 -2.10 -33.66 -8.42
C GLU A 152 -1.67 -33.38 -6.97
N ILE A 153 -1.26 -32.16 -6.67
CA ILE A 153 -0.92 -31.75 -5.28
C ILE A 153 -2.14 -31.91 -4.37
N THR A 154 -3.34 -31.54 -4.85
CA THR A 154 -4.59 -31.71 -4.11
C THR A 154 -4.83 -33.18 -3.77
N ARG A 155 -4.65 -34.07 -4.76
CA ARG A 155 -4.79 -35.51 -4.58
C ARG A 155 -3.82 -36.06 -3.51
N VAL A 156 -2.53 -35.73 -3.67
CA VAL A 156 -1.48 -36.20 -2.73
C VAL A 156 -1.75 -35.70 -1.31
N TYR A 157 -2.11 -34.42 -1.15
CA TYR A 157 -2.43 -33.85 0.17
C TYR A 157 -3.61 -34.59 0.83
N ARG A 158 -4.69 -34.85 0.08
CA ARG A 158 -5.88 -35.52 0.60
C ARG A 158 -5.60 -36.96 0.98
N GLU A 159 -4.86 -37.69 0.16
CA GLU A 159 -4.44 -39.04 0.45
C GLU A 159 -3.56 -39.14 1.71
N ALA A 160 -2.64 -38.17 1.87
CA ALA A 160 -1.81 -38.08 3.07
C ALA A 160 -2.67 -37.88 4.34
N VAL A 161 -3.63 -36.94 4.29
CA VAL A 161 -4.54 -36.67 5.41
C VAL A 161 -5.45 -37.88 5.68
N ALA A 162 -5.96 -38.53 4.64
CA ALA A 162 -6.78 -39.75 4.78
C ALA A 162 -6.01 -40.92 5.35
N ALA A 163 -4.71 -41.03 5.05
CA ALA A 163 -3.81 -42.02 5.63
C ALA A 163 -3.42 -41.72 7.09
N GLY A 164 -3.95 -40.67 7.70
CA GLY A 164 -3.69 -40.28 9.09
C GLY A 164 -2.45 -39.44 9.30
N ILE A 165 -1.80 -38.92 8.23
CA ILE A 165 -0.69 -37.98 8.37
C ILE A 165 -1.26 -36.67 8.95
N PRO A 166 -0.66 -36.13 10.05
CA PRO A 166 -1.11 -34.87 10.64
C PRO A 166 -1.11 -33.72 9.64
N ALA A 167 -2.08 -32.82 9.72
CA ALA A 167 -2.17 -31.66 8.81
C ALA A 167 -0.89 -30.83 8.79
N GLU A 168 -0.17 -30.73 9.92
CA GLU A 168 1.08 -30.00 10.04
C GLU A 168 2.24 -30.63 9.22
N ASP A 169 2.15 -31.90 8.89
CA ASP A 169 3.12 -32.62 8.05
C ASP A 169 2.59 -32.71 6.60
N ALA A 170 1.31 -33.07 6.42
CA ALA A 170 0.70 -33.15 5.10
C ALA A 170 0.85 -31.84 4.30
N ARG A 171 0.80 -30.64 4.97
CA ARG A 171 0.97 -29.33 4.35
C ARG A 171 2.32 -29.10 3.65
N PHE A 172 3.32 -29.96 3.89
CA PHE A 172 4.64 -29.80 3.24
C PHE A 172 4.57 -29.95 1.73
N VAL A 173 3.54 -30.60 1.20
CA VAL A 173 3.32 -30.72 -0.25
C VAL A 173 2.60 -29.50 -0.84
N LEU A 174 2.04 -28.59 -0.01
CA LEU A 174 1.32 -27.44 -0.50
C LEU A 174 2.26 -26.39 -1.11
N PRO A 175 1.94 -25.86 -2.31
CA PRO A 175 2.79 -24.92 -3.01
C PRO A 175 2.62 -23.48 -2.48
N ASN A 176 3.49 -22.59 -2.92
CA ASN A 176 3.37 -21.15 -2.67
C ASN A 176 2.07 -20.55 -3.22
N ALA A 177 1.43 -21.18 -4.19
CA ALA A 177 0.14 -20.80 -4.74
C ALA A 177 -1.05 -21.12 -3.81
N ALA A 178 -0.83 -21.88 -2.72
CA ALA A 178 -1.88 -22.21 -1.75
C ALA A 178 -2.44 -20.92 -1.13
N PRO A 179 -3.77 -20.73 -1.07
CA PRO A 179 -4.38 -19.54 -0.50
C PRO A 179 -4.24 -19.50 1.02
N THR A 180 -4.30 -18.29 1.54
CA THR A 180 -4.33 -18.02 2.98
C THR A 180 -5.15 -16.79 3.27
N ASN A 181 -5.53 -16.65 4.53
CA ASN A 181 -6.30 -15.51 5.02
C ASN A 181 -5.55 -14.87 6.19
N PHE A 182 -5.72 -13.55 6.33
CA PHE A 182 -5.18 -12.75 7.43
C PHE A 182 -6.26 -11.94 8.11
N GLN A 183 -6.12 -11.76 9.39
CA GLN A 183 -6.56 -10.54 10.06
C GLN A 183 -5.31 -9.77 10.48
N ILE A 184 -5.25 -8.49 10.18
CA ILE A 184 -4.12 -7.65 10.57
C ILE A 184 -4.60 -6.43 11.35
N MET A 185 -3.75 -5.95 12.25
CA MET A 185 -3.81 -4.62 12.82
C MET A 185 -2.57 -3.87 12.38
N VAL A 186 -2.72 -2.65 11.85
CA VAL A 186 -1.61 -1.84 11.38
C VAL A 186 -1.80 -0.38 11.77
N ASN A 187 -0.74 0.28 12.26
CA ASN A 187 -0.78 1.71 12.50
C ASN A 187 -0.55 2.52 11.21
N PHE A 188 -0.91 3.80 11.23
CA PHE A 188 -0.87 4.62 10.01
C PHE A 188 0.56 4.89 9.52
N ALA A 189 1.54 4.99 10.43
CA ALA A 189 2.94 5.18 10.06
C ALA A 189 3.46 3.99 9.23
N GLU A 190 3.23 2.76 9.71
CA GLU A 190 3.63 1.55 8.98
C GLU A 190 2.82 1.37 7.71
N LEU A 191 1.52 1.68 7.72
CA LEU A 191 0.69 1.57 6.51
C LEU A 191 1.17 2.51 5.40
N LEU A 192 1.63 3.73 5.73
CA LEU A 192 2.29 4.62 4.79
C LEU A 192 3.58 4.02 4.24
N HIS A 193 4.42 3.45 5.11
CA HIS A 193 5.65 2.78 4.69
C HIS A 193 5.37 1.57 3.77
N ILE A 194 4.38 0.75 4.12
CA ILE A 194 3.93 -0.36 3.27
C ILE A 194 3.47 0.17 1.90
N ALA A 195 2.67 1.23 1.88
CA ALA A 195 2.18 1.83 0.64
C ALA A 195 3.33 2.36 -0.24
N ASP A 196 4.32 3.05 0.35
CA ASP A 196 5.51 3.51 -0.34
C ASP A 196 6.20 2.40 -1.14
N LEU A 197 6.35 1.23 -0.51
CA LEU A 197 7.06 0.10 -1.10
C LEU A 197 6.18 -0.76 -2.01
N ARG A 198 4.92 -0.99 -1.63
CA ARG A 198 4.08 -2.02 -2.26
C ARG A 198 3.13 -1.48 -3.32
N LEU A 199 2.88 -0.17 -3.37
CA LEU A 199 2.17 0.46 -4.49
C LEU A 199 3.10 0.80 -5.66
N CYS A 200 4.41 0.66 -5.50
CA CYS A 200 5.36 0.79 -6.61
C CYS A 200 5.13 -0.30 -7.65
N THR A 201 5.26 0.03 -8.94
CA THR A 201 5.10 -0.94 -10.05
C THR A 201 6.15 -2.07 -10.03
N ARG A 202 7.27 -1.90 -9.31
CA ARG A 202 8.28 -2.95 -9.08
C ARG A 202 7.87 -3.96 -8.00
N ALA A 203 6.87 -3.65 -7.19
CA ALA A 203 6.35 -4.62 -6.24
C ALA A 203 5.67 -5.78 -6.99
N GLN A 204 5.73 -6.98 -6.41
CA GLN A 204 5.05 -8.14 -6.96
C GLN A 204 3.54 -7.82 -7.10
N TRP A 205 2.93 -8.27 -8.18
CA TRP A 205 1.58 -7.88 -8.58
C TRP A 205 0.52 -8.09 -7.50
N GLU A 206 0.56 -9.23 -6.82
CA GLU A 206 -0.47 -9.62 -5.86
C GLU A 206 -0.45 -8.75 -4.59
N ILE A 207 0.73 -8.53 -3.98
CA ILE A 207 0.84 -7.64 -2.82
C ILE A 207 0.52 -6.18 -3.20
N ARG A 208 0.87 -5.75 -4.41
CA ARG A 208 0.50 -4.43 -4.92
C ARG A 208 -1.03 -4.27 -5.01
N GLN A 209 -1.71 -5.27 -5.56
CA GLN A 209 -3.17 -5.29 -5.65
C GLN A 209 -3.82 -5.28 -4.26
N MET A 210 -3.31 -6.08 -3.33
CA MET A 210 -3.80 -6.12 -1.95
C MET A 210 -3.73 -4.73 -1.29
N ILE A 211 -2.58 -4.05 -1.38
CA ILE A 211 -2.43 -2.71 -0.78
C ILE A 211 -3.29 -1.67 -1.51
N ALA A 212 -3.49 -1.81 -2.82
CA ALA A 212 -4.43 -0.96 -3.55
C ALA A 212 -5.89 -1.14 -3.07
N LYS A 213 -6.32 -2.38 -2.80
CA LYS A 213 -7.64 -2.66 -2.21
C LYS A 213 -7.75 -2.11 -0.78
N MET A 214 -6.73 -2.27 0.07
CA MET A 214 -6.71 -1.65 1.41
C MET A 214 -6.86 -0.12 1.34
N ARG A 215 -6.14 0.53 0.41
CA ARG A 215 -6.31 1.96 0.15
C ARG A 215 -7.74 2.31 -0.27
N THR A 216 -8.36 1.51 -1.15
CA THR A 216 -9.73 1.73 -1.61
C THR A 216 -10.72 1.67 -0.45
N GLU A 217 -10.59 0.71 0.44
CA GLU A 217 -11.42 0.60 1.64
C GLU A 217 -11.27 1.84 2.55
N LEU A 218 -10.03 2.29 2.77
CA LEU A 218 -9.79 3.50 3.56
C LEU A 218 -10.29 4.77 2.87
N MET A 219 -10.24 4.87 1.52
CA MET A 219 -10.79 6.02 0.79
C MET A 219 -12.29 6.19 1.00
N ARG A 220 -13.03 5.11 1.27
CA ARG A 220 -14.46 5.13 1.56
C ARG A 220 -14.77 5.61 2.99
N ARG A 221 -13.85 5.45 3.92
CA ARG A 221 -14.08 5.69 5.36
C ARG A 221 -13.32 6.90 5.91
N VAL A 222 -12.07 7.12 5.47
CA VAL A 222 -11.18 8.20 5.94
C VAL A 222 -10.36 8.72 4.76
N PRO A 223 -10.99 9.38 3.77
CA PRO A 223 -10.31 9.86 2.56
C PRO A 223 -9.18 10.86 2.88
N GLU A 224 -9.31 11.62 3.98
CA GLU A 224 -8.31 12.60 4.42
C GLU A 224 -6.94 11.96 4.71
N LEU A 225 -6.92 10.72 5.20
CA LEU A 225 -5.70 9.95 5.45
C LEU A 225 -5.34 9.04 4.26
N ALA A 226 -6.33 8.39 3.68
CA ALA A 226 -6.11 7.42 2.61
C ALA A 226 -5.47 8.02 1.35
N LYS A 227 -5.67 9.32 1.08
CA LYS A 227 -5.02 10.04 -0.03
C LYS A 227 -3.48 10.04 0.04
N TYR A 228 -2.90 9.79 1.22
CA TYR A 228 -1.46 9.69 1.44
C TYR A 228 -0.90 8.28 1.19
N LEU A 229 -1.74 7.27 1.05
CA LEU A 229 -1.32 5.92 0.67
C LEU A 229 -1.00 5.90 -0.83
N GLN A 230 0.23 6.21 -1.15
CA GLN A 230 0.74 6.33 -2.51
C GLN A 230 2.08 5.57 -2.62
N PRO A 231 2.53 5.19 -3.82
CA PRO A 231 3.90 4.74 -3.98
C PRO A 231 4.86 5.86 -3.57
N LYS A 232 6.08 5.52 -3.20
CA LYS A 232 7.12 6.45 -2.75
C LYS A 232 7.28 7.67 -3.68
N CYS A 233 7.14 7.48 -5.00
CA CYS A 233 7.19 8.55 -6.01
C CYS A 233 5.89 9.36 -6.12
N GLY A 234 4.89 9.09 -5.29
CA GLY A 234 3.59 9.81 -5.32
C GLY A 234 3.74 11.30 -5.01
N GLU A 235 2.77 12.10 -5.50
CA GLU A 235 2.75 13.57 -5.33
C GLU A 235 2.70 14.03 -3.86
N ARG A 236 2.08 13.21 -2.99
CA ARG A 236 1.99 13.45 -1.54
C ARG A 236 3.07 12.72 -0.75
N ARG A 237 4.05 12.14 -1.44
CA ARG A 237 5.25 11.49 -0.90
C ARG A 237 6.47 12.25 -1.42
N MET A 238 7.40 11.60 -2.08
CA MET A 238 8.60 12.26 -2.60
C MET A 238 8.35 13.14 -3.85
N GLY A 239 7.30 12.84 -4.62
CA GLY A 239 6.99 13.55 -5.87
C GLY A 239 7.87 13.16 -7.06
N TYR A 240 8.91 12.35 -6.86
CA TYR A 240 9.83 11.90 -7.90
C TYR A 240 10.24 10.43 -7.70
N CYS A 241 10.69 9.78 -8.76
CA CYS A 241 11.18 8.41 -8.73
C CYS A 241 12.68 8.38 -8.41
N ASP A 242 13.09 7.53 -7.44
CA ASP A 242 14.49 7.35 -7.02
C ASP A 242 15.08 6.00 -7.46
N GLU A 243 14.34 5.20 -8.22
CA GLU A 243 14.80 3.94 -8.79
C GLU A 243 15.96 4.12 -9.77
N ASP A 244 16.55 3.04 -10.26
CA ASP A 244 17.51 3.11 -11.37
C ASP A 244 16.82 3.56 -12.67
N VAL A 245 17.61 4.12 -13.61
CA VAL A 245 17.09 4.71 -14.85
C VAL A 245 16.33 3.68 -15.69
N LYS A 246 16.84 2.45 -15.78
CA LYS A 246 16.21 1.38 -16.58
C LYS A 246 14.84 1.02 -16.02
N ALA A 247 14.72 0.90 -14.69
CA ALA A 247 13.46 0.63 -14.03
C ALA A 247 12.48 1.80 -14.15
N TYR A 248 12.97 3.03 -14.10
CA TYR A 248 12.18 4.24 -14.31
C TYR A 248 11.62 4.30 -15.74
N GLU A 249 12.44 4.08 -16.76
CA GLU A 249 12.01 4.10 -18.16
C GLU A 249 10.96 3.03 -18.48
N ALA A 250 11.06 1.87 -17.85
CA ALA A 250 10.10 0.79 -17.99
C ALA A 250 8.79 1.03 -17.19
N CYS A 251 8.76 2.02 -16.30
CA CYS A 251 7.61 2.26 -15.43
C CYS A 251 6.49 3.00 -16.18
N PRO A 252 5.23 2.51 -16.18
CA PRO A 252 4.11 3.19 -16.82
C PRO A 252 3.80 4.57 -16.21
N LEU A 253 4.31 4.87 -15.00
CA LEU A 253 4.14 6.16 -14.33
C LEU A 253 5.28 7.15 -14.64
N SER A 254 6.28 6.79 -15.44
CA SER A 254 7.45 7.65 -15.73
C SER A 254 7.05 8.98 -16.37
N ALA A 255 6.01 9.00 -17.22
CA ALA A 255 5.51 10.24 -17.80
C ALA A 255 4.86 11.19 -16.79
N ALA A 256 4.36 10.67 -15.67
CA ALA A 256 3.64 11.45 -14.65
C ALA A 256 4.54 11.83 -13.45
N ARG A 257 5.74 11.29 -13.35
CA ARG A 257 6.65 11.51 -12.23
C ARG A 257 8.07 11.74 -12.73
N PRO A 258 8.76 12.81 -12.33
CA PRO A 258 10.16 13.02 -12.72
C PRO A 258 11.06 11.97 -12.06
N HIS A 259 12.18 11.67 -12.71
CA HIS A 259 13.25 10.90 -12.09
C HIS A 259 14.14 11.80 -11.22
N LYS A 260 14.75 11.24 -10.18
CA LYS A 260 15.68 11.98 -9.29
C LYS A 260 16.75 12.78 -10.02
N LEU A 261 17.29 12.25 -11.13
CA LEU A 261 18.31 12.96 -11.92
C LEU A 261 17.75 14.21 -12.59
N GLN A 262 16.50 14.17 -13.07
CA GLN A 262 15.84 15.35 -13.64
C GLN A 262 15.60 16.43 -12.58
N VAL A 263 15.20 16.01 -11.37
CA VAL A 263 15.04 16.94 -10.23
C VAL A 263 16.37 17.59 -9.87
N ILE A 264 17.47 16.83 -9.81
CA ILE A 264 18.81 17.34 -9.55
C ILE A 264 19.24 18.37 -10.61
N GLU A 265 18.97 18.11 -11.89
CA GLU A 265 19.31 19.04 -12.96
C GLU A 265 18.51 20.34 -12.87
N VAL A 266 17.23 20.28 -12.48
CA VAL A 266 16.42 21.50 -12.21
C VAL A 266 17.08 22.31 -11.10
N PHE A 267 17.43 21.69 -9.98
CA PHE A 267 18.09 22.40 -8.88
C PHE A 267 19.44 23.02 -9.27
N LYS A 268 20.26 22.34 -10.07
CA LYS A 268 21.54 22.86 -10.55
C LYS A 268 21.31 24.11 -11.44
N ARG A 269 20.33 24.07 -12.32
CA ARG A 269 19.96 25.18 -13.21
C ARG A 269 19.49 26.38 -12.40
N VAL A 270 18.50 26.21 -11.50
CA VAL A 270 17.99 27.29 -10.66
C VAL A 270 19.09 27.93 -9.83
N ARG A 271 20.01 27.12 -9.30
CA ARG A 271 21.17 27.63 -8.58
C ARG A 271 22.12 28.47 -9.48
N ALA A 272 22.36 28.03 -10.71
CA ALA A 272 23.18 28.79 -11.66
C ALA A 272 22.54 30.11 -12.06
N GLU A 273 21.22 30.14 -12.26
CA GLU A 273 20.46 31.34 -12.66
C GLU A 273 20.29 32.36 -11.52
N THR A 274 20.04 31.85 -10.30
CA THR A 274 19.77 32.73 -9.13
C THR A 274 21.00 33.11 -8.33
N GLY A 275 22.08 32.36 -8.46
CA GLY A 275 23.28 32.49 -7.61
C GLY A 275 23.06 32.08 -6.13
N LYS A 276 21.86 31.61 -5.78
CA LYS A 276 21.49 31.25 -4.41
C LYS A 276 22.02 29.85 -4.05
N PRO A 277 22.52 29.61 -2.82
CA PRO A 277 22.76 28.26 -2.32
C PRO A 277 21.43 27.51 -2.19
N MET A 278 21.45 26.16 -2.29
CA MET A 278 20.23 25.32 -2.28
C MET A 278 19.32 25.58 -1.07
N ARG A 279 19.87 25.84 0.11
CA ARG A 279 19.12 26.13 1.34
C ARG A 279 18.31 27.44 1.30
N ASP A 280 18.65 28.35 0.38
CA ASP A 280 18.06 29.67 0.27
C ASP A 280 17.12 29.80 -0.96
N LEU A 281 16.88 28.66 -1.69
CA LEU A 281 15.91 28.60 -2.77
C LEU A 281 14.49 28.61 -2.22
N SER A 282 13.67 29.50 -2.75
CA SER A 282 12.24 29.59 -2.42
C SER A 282 11.40 28.72 -3.35
N GLU A 283 10.14 28.45 -2.94
CA GLU A 283 9.17 27.79 -3.82
C GLU A 283 8.96 28.58 -5.13
N ALA A 284 9.05 29.92 -5.10
CA ALA A 284 8.94 30.75 -6.29
C ALA A 284 10.12 30.52 -7.26
N ASP A 285 11.35 30.37 -6.74
CA ASP A 285 12.53 30.07 -7.56
C ASP A 285 12.37 28.70 -8.25
N LEU A 286 11.81 27.70 -7.55
CA LEU A 286 11.58 26.37 -8.08
C LEU A 286 10.42 26.31 -9.06
N SER A 287 9.32 27.01 -8.77
CA SER A 287 8.14 27.07 -9.65
C SER A 287 8.44 27.78 -10.96
N ALA A 288 9.29 28.80 -10.96
CA ALA A 288 9.76 29.44 -12.18
C ALA A 288 10.54 28.44 -13.08
N ALA A 289 11.31 27.53 -12.48
CA ALA A 289 12.03 26.46 -13.19
C ALA A 289 11.10 25.33 -13.67
N GLU A 290 10.01 25.05 -12.98
CA GLU A 290 9.01 24.02 -13.40
C GLU A 290 8.23 24.46 -14.66
N SER A 291 8.09 25.75 -14.94
CA SER A 291 7.48 26.26 -16.17
C SER A 291 8.27 25.89 -17.44
N PHE A 292 9.50 25.40 -17.30
CA PHE A 292 10.36 24.90 -18.37
C PHE A 292 10.28 23.39 -18.60
N ARG A 293 9.26 22.70 -18.13
CA ARG A 293 8.98 21.34 -18.55
C ARG A 293 8.56 21.35 -20.03
N GLU A 294 9.54 21.29 -20.93
CA GLU A 294 9.24 20.87 -22.29
C GLU A 294 8.61 19.48 -22.24
N PRO A 295 7.47 19.27 -22.89
CA PRO A 295 6.95 17.92 -23.04
C PRO A 295 8.05 17.07 -23.70
N ALA A 296 8.32 15.89 -23.13
CA ALA A 296 9.25 14.95 -23.74
C ALA A 296 8.84 14.77 -25.22
N PRO A 297 9.81 14.78 -26.17
CA PRO A 297 9.48 14.63 -27.58
C PRO A 297 8.66 13.37 -27.76
N ALA A 298 7.52 13.49 -28.44
CA ALA A 298 6.66 12.37 -28.77
C ALA A 298 7.53 11.34 -29.52
N ARG A 299 7.64 10.14 -28.93
CA ARG A 299 8.35 9.04 -29.60
C ARG A 299 7.53 8.66 -30.82
N GLY A 300 8.09 8.90 -32.01
CA GLY A 300 7.59 8.40 -33.28
C GLY A 300 7.67 6.88 -33.39
#